data_8dc2d5269ea8ac9f60e15854f59e6b42
#
_entry.id   8dc2d5269ea8ac9f60e15854f59e6b42
#
_cell.length_a   1.000
_cell.length_b   1.000
_cell.length_c   1.000
_cell.angle_alpha   90.00
_cell.angle_beta   90.00
_cell.angle_gamma   90.00
#
_symmetry.space_group_name_H-M   'P 1'
#
loop_
_entity.id
_entity.type
_entity.pdbx_description
1 polymer ?
#
loop_
_entity_poly.entity_id
_entity_poly.type
_entity_poly.pdbx_seq_one_letter_code
_entity_poly.pdbx_strand_id
1 'polypeptide(L)'
;MLITIERVVFKPIKVESLTRLERQRAMESLIFLIEKRDGSIKARTCANGSTQRSYIPKEEAASPTAATESIIITGVIEAKQNRDVMTLDIPNAFVQTSIPQGEGDEKIIMKIRGVLVDILLEMSPETYKDYVVYEGKNKVLYVQMLKALYGMMMASLLFYKKFRTDIESTGYEVNPYDHCVANKMINEKQHTLTWHVDDVKASHVDTQVNDEFHKWCERKYGNSDIGHVVVTRGKKHDYLAMNLDYSEKNKLKIDMRYYIDNMIEEFPYELKAQTVAPWNDKLFKVNDSVKKLDEKRQAIFHTFVMKSMFLCKRGRPDIEPAISYLSTRTRKANESDWLKLLRKMGFLKGTRNDILTLEADDSQILSWYIDAAFAVHPDMKSHTGLVFTLGKGAITSASTKQKNNSRSSTESELNGTDDKISKIISVKKFIEHQDFKVKLNLIYQDNTSTMKLQKNGKLSSGKRTRHFDIKLFYITDLINRGEVDVRYCPTDEMIADYMSKPLVGTKFRIFRDLIMNLSGKHHRIGQQECDGE
;
A
#
# COMPACT_ATOMS: atom_id res chain seq x y z
N MET A 1 22.63 12.80 17.69
CA MET A 1 23.63 13.82 17.29
C MET A 1 25.05 13.21 17.20
N LEU A 2 25.53 12.44 18.18
CA LEU A 2 26.79 11.69 18.11
C LEU A 2 26.95 10.93 16.79
N ILE A 3 25.96 10.10 16.42
CA ILE A 3 25.95 9.33 15.16
C ILE A 3 26.13 10.22 13.92
N THR A 4 25.63 11.44 13.95
CA THR A 4 25.68 12.38 12.81
C THR A 4 27.08 12.98 12.66
N ILE A 5 27.82 13.15 13.73
CA ILE A 5 29.20 13.71 13.75
C ILE A 5 30.20 12.62 13.41
N GLU A 6 30.16 11.48 14.09
CA GLU A 6 31.12 10.38 13.90
C GLU A 6 31.11 9.82 12.48
N ARG A 7 29.98 9.93 11.76
CA ARG A 7 29.83 9.44 10.39
C ARG A 7 30.12 10.44 9.29
N VAL A 8 30.53 11.65 9.65
CA VAL A 8 30.73 12.71 8.67
C VAL A 8 29.49 12.84 7.76
N VAL A 9 28.29 12.97 8.39
CA VAL A 9 27.02 13.16 7.65
C VAL A 9 27.00 14.51 6.94
N PHE A 10 27.71 15.49 7.50
CA PHE A 10 27.90 16.80 6.94
C PHE A 10 29.28 17.35 7.25
N LYS A 11 29.73 18.37 6.52
CA LYS A 11 30.92 19.15 6.84
C LYS A 11 30.53 20.64 7.01
N PRO A 12 31.16 21.36 7.97
CA PRO A 12 30.94 22.78 8.10
C PRO A 12 31.43 23.54 6.87
N ILE A 13 30.77 24.63 6.53
CA ILE A 13 31.12 25.47 5.38
C ILE A 13 31.07 26.95 5.79
N LYS A 14 32.04 27.73 5.32
CA LYS A 14 32.08 29.18 5.57
C LYS A 14 30.94 29.87 4.81
N VAL A 15 30.19 30.73 5.49
CA VAL A 15 29.03 31.39 4.92
C VAL A 15 29.39 32.27 3.73
N GLU A 16 30.62 32.79 3.72
CA GLU A 16 31.16 33.64 2.63
C GLU A 16 31.32 32.85 1.32
N SER A 17 31.58 31.56 1.42
CA SER A 17 31.73 30.67 0.26
C SER A 17 30.40 30.25 -0.36
N LEU A 18 29.28 30.55 0.29
CA LEU A 18 27.94 30.23 -0.20
C LEU A 18 27.39 31.30 -1.11
N THR A 19 26.89 30.91 -2.24
CA THR A 19 26.09 31.81 -3.12
C THR A 19 24.81 32.24 -2.43
N ARG A 20 24.21 33.33 -2.93
CA ARG A 20 22.91 33.80 -2.45
C ARG A 20 21.83 32.71 -2.58
N LEU A 21 21.87 31.95 -3.67
CA LEU A 21 20.91 30.87 -3.94
C LEU A 21 21.06 29.70 -2.96
N GLU A 22 22.29 29.24 -2.70
CA GLU A 22 22.57 28.19 -1.72
C GLU A 22 22.11 28.56 -0.31
N ARG A 23 22.32 29.84 0.11
CA ARG A 23 21.79 30.32 1.40
C ARG A 23 20.26 30.31 1.44
N GLN A 24 19.60 30.71 0.36
CA GLN A 24 18.14 30.73 0.27
C GLN A 24 17.54 29.33 0.27
N ARG A 25 18.21 28.36 -0.34
CA ARG A 25 17.81 26.96 -0.42
C ARG A 25 18.23 26.11 0.79
N ALA A 26 19.03 26.67 1.71
CA ALA A 26 19.49 25.96 2.89
C ALA A 26 18.30 25.46 3.73
N MET A 27 18.29 24.15 4.02
CA MET A 27 17.25 23.53 4.84
C MET A 27 17.50 23.83 6.31
N GLU A 28 16.47 24.11 7.08
CA GLU A 28 16.58 24.22 8.55
C GLU A 28 16.73 22.84 9.18
N SER A 29 17.58 22.71 10.20
CA SER A 29 17.67 21.50 11.02
C SER A 29 16.52 21.44 12.02
N LEU A 30 15.98 20.25 12.22
CA LEU A 30 14.95 19.96 13.22
C LEU A 30 15.43 18.82 14.13
N ILE A 31 15.02 18.84 15.39
CA ILE A 31 15.20 17.73 16.30
C ILE A 31 13.85 17.33 16.90
N PHE A 32 13.57 16.03 16.87
CA PHE A 32 12.39 15.44 17.50
C PHE A 32 12.83 14.53 18.63
N LEU A 33 12.23 14.74 19.79
CA LEU A 33 12.41 13.89 20.96
C LEU A 33 11.15 13.05 21.13
N ILE A 34 11.30 11.74 21.18
CA ILE A 34 10.19 10.80 21.35
C ILE A 34 10.52 9.91 22.53
N GLU A 35 9.66 9.90 23.52
CA GLU A 35 9.74 8.94 24.62
C GLU A 35 9.22 7.59 24.14
N LYS A 36 10.03 6.55 24.32
CA LYS A 36 9.63 5.17 24.02
C LYS A 36 8.86 4.57 25.18
N ARG A 37 8.18 3.44 24.95
CA ARG A 37 7.43 2.70 25.98
C ARG A 37 8.28 2.25 27.17
N ASP A 38 9.60 2.10 26.97
CA ASP A 38 10.57 1.75 28.01
C ASP A 38 11.08 2.97 28.80
N GLY A 39 10.52 4.17 28.55
CA GLY A 39 10.95 5.43 29.17
C GLY A 39 12.22 6.04 28.56
N SER A 40 12.89 5.38 27.62
CA SER A 40 14.06 5.93 26.94
C SER A 40 13.68 7.03 25.95
N ILE A 41 14.49 8.09 25.83
CA ILE A 41 14.28 9.17 24.88
C ILE A 41 15.02 8.89 23.58
N LYS A 42 14.27 8.79 22.48
CA LYS A 42 14.83 8.72 21.14
C LYS A 42 14.89 10.11 20.51
N ALA A 43 16.08 10.62 20.27
CA ALA A 43 16.31 11.86 19.54
C ALA A 43 16.49 11.56 18.05
N ARG A 44 15.77 12.27 17.19
CA ARG A 44 15.92 12.23 15.72
C ARG A 44 16.28 13.61 15.21
N THR A 45 17.46 13.75 14.63
CA THR A 45 17.84 14.94 13.86
C THR A 45 17.30 14.78 12.44
N CYS A 46 16.56 15.79 11.97
CA CYS A 46 15.94 15.81 10.65
C CYS A 46 16.27 17.11 9.93
N ALA A 47 16.20 17.11 8.61
CA ALA A 47 16.22 18.32 7.80
C ALA A 47 14.78 18.74 7.46
N ASN A 48 14.49 20.04 7.45
CA ASN A 48 13.25 20.55 6.92
C ASN A 48 13.32 20.63 5.38
N GLY A 49 12.93 19.57 4.72
CA GLY A 49 12.93 19.49 3.25
C GLY A 49 11.83 20.27 2.55
N SER A 50 11.02 21.05 3.29
CA SER A 50 9.94 21.84 2.66
C SER A 50 10.46 22.85 1.64
N THR A 51 11.65 23.42 1.86
CA THR A 51 12.31 24.33 0.92
C THR A 51 12.68 23.65 -0.40
N GLN A 52 13.01 22.36 -0.36
CA GLN A 52 13.38 21.57 -1.55
C GLN A 52 12.22 21.41 -2.53
N ARG A 53 10.96 21.50 -2.05
CA ARG A 53 9.76 21.41 -2.91
C ARG A 53 9.68 22.51 -3.97
N SER A 54 10.38 23.62 -3.79
CA SER A 54 10.36 24.75 -4.72
C SER A 54 11.28 24.56 -5.92
N TYR A 55 12.24 23.62 -5.85
CA TYR A 55 13.26 23.46 -6.89
C TYR A 55 13.59 22.00 -7.25
N ILE A 56 13.16 21.02 -6.44
CA ILE A 56 13.28 19.59 -6.80
C ILE A 56 11.93 19.11 -7.33
N PRO A 57 11.83 18.68 -8.59
CA PRO A 57 10.64 18.04 -9.13
C PRO A 57 10.25 16.83 -8.32
N LYS A 58 8.94 16.59 -8.18
CA LYS A 58 8.42 15.46 -7.39
C LYS A 58 8.91 14.12 -7.94
N GLU A 59 9.03 14.01 -9.24
CA GLU A 59 9.47 12.83 -9.96
C GLU A 59 10.93 12.46 -9.65
N GLU A 60 11.76 13.45 -9.35
CA GLU A 60 13.17 13.28 -8.99
C GLU A 60 13.39 12.97 -7.50
N ALA A 61 12.35 13.14 -6.68
CA ALA A 61 12.39 12.89 -5.25
C ALA A 61 11.60 11.64 -4.82
N ALA A 62 10.68 11.18 -5.67
CA ALA A 62 9.80 10.06 -5.34
C ALA A 62 10.56 8.73 -5.35
N SER A 63 10.58 8.05 -4.20
CA SER A 63 11.09 6.69 -4.09
C SER A 63 9.99 5.69 -4.41
N PRO A 64 10.26 4.64 -5.19
CA PRO A 64 9.39 3.47 -5.25
C PRO A 64 9.17 2.90 -3.84
N THR A 65 7.98 2.36 -3.62
CA THR A 65 7.62 1.61 -2.41
C THR A 65 6.80 0.39 -2.80
N ALA A 66 6.98 -0.72 -2.09
CA ALA A 66 6.23 -1.94 -2.37
C ALA A 66 4.73 -1.68 -2.35
N ALA A 67 4.03 -2.15 -3.39
CA ALA A 67 2.58 -2.09 -3.41
C ALA A 67 1.99 -3.02 -2.34
N THR A 68 0.98 -2.56 -1.62
CA THR A 68 0.30 -3.38 -0.60
C THR A 68 -0.17 -4.72 -1.19
N GLU A 69 -0.62 -4.71 -2.43
CA GLU A 69 -1.03 -5.91 -3.15
C GLU A 69 0.13 -6.90 -3.37
N SER A 70 1.30 -6.42 -3.76
CA SER A 70 2.50 -7.26 -3.92
C SER A 70 2.92 -7.90 -2.59
N ILE A 71 2.83 -7.15 -1.48
CA ILE A 71 3.11 -7.65 -0.13
C ILE A 71 2.13 -8.77 0.25
N ILE A 72 0.84 -8.59 -0.04
CA ILE A 72 -0.19 -9.59 0.27
C ILE A 72 -0.02 -10.83 -0.63
N ILE A 73 0.21 -10.65 -1.92
CA ILE A 73 0.43 -11.77 -2.87
C ILE A 73 1.66 -12.59 -2.46
N THR A 74 2.80 -11.95 -2.20
CA THR A 74 4.01 -12.65 -1.73
C THR A 74 3.73 -13.37 -0.42
N GLY A 75 2.99 -12.74 0.51
CA GLY A 75 2.59 -13.36 1.78
C GLY A 75 1.70 -14.60 1.61
N VAL A 76 0.78 -14.62 0.65
CA VAL A 76 -0.03 -15.80 0.33
C VAL A 76 0.81 -16.92 -0.29
N ILE A 77 1.78 -16.58 -1.16
CA ILE A 77 2.73 -17.54 -1.73
C ILE A 77 3.62 -18.13 -0.62
N GLU A 78 4.13 -17.30 0.28
CA GLU A 78 4.91 -17.69 1.46
C GLU A 78 4.17 -18.70 2.33
N ALA A 79 2.89 -18.40 2.63
CA ALA A 79 2.02 -19.30 3.41
C ALA A 79 1.79 -20.64 2.68
N LYS A 80 1.49 -20.60 1.37
CA LYS A 80 1.25 -21.79 0.54
C LYS A 80 2.47 -22.69 0.47
N GLN A 81 3.66 -22.11 0.35
CA GLN A 81 4.92 -22.84 0.27
C GLN A 81 5.55 -23.13 1.65
N ASN A 82 4.87 -22.76 2.73
CA ASN A 82 5.36 -22.88 4.10
C ASN A 82 6.79 -22.33 4.27
N ARG A 83 7.05 -21.16 3.69
CA ARG A 83 8.36 -20.51 3.78
C ARG A 83 8.67 -20.04 5.20
N ASP A 84 9.92 -20.01 5.54
CA ASP A 84 10.44 -19.23 6.65
C ASP A 84 10.42 -17.75 6.25
N VAL A 85 9.75 -16.93 7.04
CA VAL A 85 9.63 -15.48 6.82
C VAL A 85 10.44 -14.74 7.86
N MET A 86 11.12 -13.70 7.43
CA MET A 86 11.93 -12.84 8.25
C MET A 86 11.65 -11.39 7.90
N THR A 87 11.50 -10.51 8.91
CA THR A 87 11.48 -9.06 8.71
C THR A 87 12.72 -8.44 9.34
N LEU A 88 13.28 -7.44 8.64
CA LEU A 88 14.49 -6.74 9.06
C LEU A 88 14.23 -5.23 9.01
N ASP A 89 14.79 -4.52 9.99
CA ASP A 89 14.88 -3.05 10.02
C ASP A 89 16.36 -2.65 9.88
N ILE A 90 16.67 -1.91 8.82
CA ILE A 90 18.04 -1.45 8.53
C ILE A 90 18.29 -0.17 9.34
N PRO A 91 19.25 -0.20 10.28
CA PRO A 91 19.49 0.91 11.19
C PRO A 91 19.97 2.15 10.45
N ASN A 92 19.34 3.29 10.71
CA ASN A 92 19.78 4.59 10.18
C ASN A 92 20.04 4.60 8.65
N ALA A 93 19.21 3.97 7.87
CA ALA A 93 19.37 3.72 6.43
C ALA A 93 19.77 4.97 5.63
N PHE A 94 19.16 6.12 5.90
CA PHE A 94 19.47 7.34 5.16
C PHE A 94 20.89 7.84 5.41
N VAL A 95 21.36 7.88 6.65
CA VAL A 95 22.73 8.34 6.96
C VAL A 95 23.82 7.37 6.49
N GLN A 96 23.44 6.20 6.01
CA GLN A 96 24.35 5.27 5.33
C GLN A 96 24.47 5.55 3.82
N THR A 97 23.71 6.52 3.30
CA THR A 97 23.64 6.81 1.87
C THR A 97 24.32 8.12 1.56
N SER A 98 25.37 8.06 0.74
CA SER A 98 26.09 9.25 0.30
C SER A 98 25.25 10.05 -0.69
N ILE A 99 25.33 11.38 -0.60
CA ILE A 99 24.81 12.29 -1.61
C ILE A 99 25.89 12.42 -2.69
N PRO A 100 25.53 12.33 -3.98
CA PRO A 100 26.49 12.58 -5.06
C PRO A 100 27.17 13.93 -4.90
N GLN A 101 28.48 13.97 -5.17
CA GLN A 101 29.35 15.15 -5.00
C GLN A 101 30.19 15.36 -6.28
N GLY A 102 29.59 15.21 -7.48
CA GLY A 102 30.26 15.42 -8.76
C GLY A 102 30.58 16.89 -9.06
N GLU A 103 31.49 17.16 -10.01
CA GLU A 103 31.67 18.49 -10.58
C GLU A 103 30.36 18.92 -11.28
N GLY A 104 29.78 20.05 -10.82
CA GLY A 104 28.48 20.54 -11.32
C GLY A 104 27.28 20.11 -10.49
N ASP A 105 27.40 19.19 -9.55
CA ASP A 105 26.33 18.84 -8.63
C ASP A 105 26.01 20.01 -7.68
N GLU A 106 24.73 20.29 -7.49
CA GLU A 106 24.27 21.32 -6.58
C GLU A 106 24.55 20.89 -5.13
N LYS A 107 25.27 21.74 -4.36
CA LYS A 107 25.53 21.47 -2.95
C LYS A 107 24.24 21.57 -2.15
N ILE A 108 23.95 20.53 -1.38
CA ILE A 108 22.82 20.51 -0.45
C ILE A 108 23.29 21.10 0.88
N ILE A 109 22.76 22.26 1.23
CA ILE A 109 23.13 23.00 2.43
C ILE A 109 22.06 22.84 3.50
N MET A 110 22.49 22.61 4.74
CA MET A 110 21.63 22.66 5.91
C MET A 110 22.11 23.75 6.87
N LYS A 111 21.17 24.37 7.54
CA LYS A 111 21.37 25.45 8.50
C LYS A 111 20.98 24.95 9.88
N ILE A 112 21.94 24.92 10.79
CA ILE A 112 21.78 24.52 12.18
C ILE A 112 21.74 25.79 13.03
N ARG A 113 20.80 25.86 13.99
CA ARG A 113 20.59 27.07 14.80
C ARG A 113 20.55 26.81 16.31
N GLY A 114 20.90 27.82 17.08
CA GLY A 114 20.70 27.91 18.52
C GLY A 114 21.38 26.80 19.31
N VAL A 115 20.65 26.18 20.21
CA VAL A 115 21.15 25.12 21.12
C VAL A 115 21.87 23.97 20.40
N LEU A 116 21.46 23.62 19.18
CA LEU A 116 22.11 22.59 18.40
C LEU A 116 23.55 22.99 18.00
N VAL A 117 23.81 24.27 17.78
CA VAL A 117 25.16 24.79 17.52
C VAL A 117 25.99 24.74 18.80
N ASP A 118 25.39 25.07 19.95
CA ASP A 118 26.09 25.00 21.24
C ASP A 118 26.52 23.57 21.56
N ILE A 119 25.65 22.60 21.35
CA ILE A 119 25.97 21.16 21.50
C ILE A 119 27.11 20.73 20.57
N LEU A 120 27.11 21.16 19.32
CA LEU A 120 28.20 20.85 18.37
C LEU A 120 29.53 21.46 18.80
N LEU A 121 29.50 22.70 19.30
CA LEU A 121 30.70 23.36 19.84
C LEU A 121 31.24 22.68 21.10
N GLU A 122 30.34 22.17 21.96
CA GLU A 122 30.73 21.43 23.15
C GLU A 122 31.38 20.08 22.83
N MET A 123 30.85 19.41 21.79
CA MET A 123 31.34 18.08 21.36
C MET A 123 32.64 18.14 20.54
N SER A 124 32.82 19.17 19.69
CA SER A 124 34.00 19.27 18.81
C SER A 124 34.28 20.75 18.46
N PRO A 125 34.80 21.51 19.41
CA PRO A 125 35.07 22.96 19.22
C PRO A 125 36.05 23.24 18.06
N GLU A 126 37.07 22.41 17.92
CA GLU A 126 38.06 22.58 16.84
C GLU A 126 37.45 22.48 15.45
N THR A 127 36.39 21.67 15.28
CA THR A 127 35.75 21.44 13.99
C THR A 127 34.81 22.57 13.61
N TYR A 128 34.14 23.18 14.59
CA TYR A 128 32.99 24.04 14.30
C TYR A 128 33.17 25.51 14.64
N LYS A 129 34.10 25.86 15.54
CA LYS A 129 34.27 27.24 16.06
C LYS A 129 34.42 28.30 14.96
N ASP A 130 35.24 28.00 13.95
CA ASP A 130 35.59 28.97 12.89
C ASP A 130 34.50 29.14 11.82
N TYR A 131 33.39 28.39 11.92
CA TYR A 131 32.28 28.38 10.98
C TYR A 131 30.99 28.97 11.56
N VAL A 132 30.99 29.31 12.87
CA VAL A 132 29.81 29.88 13.53
C VAL A 132 29.65 31.33 13.16
N VAL A 133 28.46 31.68 12.72
CA VAL A 133 28.05 33.04 12.45
C VAL A 133 26.82 33.40 13.28
N TYR A 134 26.52 34.71 13.39
CA TYR A 134 25.35 35.21 14.11
C TYR A 134 24.34 35.76 13.13
N GLU A 135 23.09 35.29 13.23
CA GLU A 135 21.94 35.86 12.57
C GLU A 135 20.99 36.44 13.63
N GLY A 136 21.05 37.77 13.80
CA GLY A 136 20.42 38.42 14.94
C GLY A 136 21.05 37.96 16.24
N LYS A 137 20.24 37.38 17.16
CA LYS A 137 20.70 36.87 18.45
C LYS A 137 21.09 35.39 18.43
N ASN A 138 20.85 34.70 17.32
CA ASN A 138 21.05 33.24 17.27
C ASN A 138 22.38 32.86 16.64
N LYS A 139 23.09 31.92 17.28
CA LYS A 139 24.22 31.24 16.63
C LYS A 139 23.73 30.39 15.49
N VAL A 140 24.42 30.42 14.37
CA VAL A 140 24.08 29.67 13.16
C VAL A 140 25.34 29.03 12.60
N LEU A 141 25.17 27.78 12.14
CA LEU A 141 26.21 27.03 11.45
C LEU A 141 25.65 26.52 10.12
N TYR A 142 26.31 26.84 9.03
CA TYR A 142 26.01 26.26 7.72
C TYR A 142 26.85 25.02 7.50
N VAL A 143 26.19 23.94 7.03
CA VAL A 143 26.86 22.68 6.74
C VAL A 143 26.46 22.14 5.37
N GLN A 144 27.44 21.61 4.65
CA GLN A 144 27.18 20.86 3.42
C GLN A 144 26.84 19.42 3.78
N MET A 145 25.70 18.93 3.30
CA MET A 145 25.28 17.54 3.51
C MET A 145 26.12 16.61 2.61
N LEU A 146 26.71 15.57 3.21
CA LEU A 146 27.50 14.54 2.52
C LEU A 146 26.71 13.24 2.43
N LYS A 147 25.79 13.03 3.36
CA LYS A 147 24.89 11.87 3.41
C LYS A 147 23.45 12.31 3.55
N ALA A 148 22.54 11.44 3.13
CA ALA A 148 21.11 11.69 3.27
C ALA A 148 20.69 11.74 4.75
N LEU A 149 19.67 12.55 5.03
CA LEU A 149 19.12 12.71 6.37
C LEU A 149 17.60 12.66 6.31
N TYR A 150 16.98 12.20 7.40
CA TYR A 150 15.51 12.22 7.54
C TYR A 150 14.96 13.62 7.27
N GLY A 151 13.85 13.68 6.51
CA GLY A 151 13.20 14.92 6.11
C GLY A 151 13.71 15.54 4.80
N MET A 152 14.85 15.12 4.26
CA MET A 152 15.25 15.48 2.89
C MET A 152 14.37 14.79 1.87
N MET A 153 13.94 15.50 0.83
CA MET A 153 13.06 14.93 -0.21
C MET A 153 13.68 13.73 -0.94
N MET A 154 15.00 13.77 -1.17
CA MET A 154 15.70 12.72 -1.93
C MET A 154 16.16 11.53 -1.07
N ALA A 155 16.04 11.61 0.27
CA ALA A 155 16.64 10.61 1.15
C ALA A 155 16.15 9.18 0.85
N SER A 156 14.84 8.99 0.71
CA SER A 156 14.25 7.69 0.41
C SER A 156 14.68 7.15 -0.95
N LEU A 157 14.74 8.01 -1.98
CA LEU A 157 15.17 7.62 -3.33
C LEU A 157 16.65 7.23 -3.38
N LEU A 158 17.51 7.97 -2.68
CA LEU A 158 18.93 7.67 -2.60
C LEU A 158 19.18 6.32 -1.92
N PHE A 159 18.49 6.06 -0.80
CA PHE A 159 18.58 4.76 -0.13
C PHE A 159 18.01 3.63 -1.00
N TYR A 160 16.86 3.82 -1.64
CA TYR A 160 16.31 2.85 -2.60
C TYR A 160 17.32 2.47 -3.69
N LYS A 161 17.96 3.45 -4.32
CA LYS A 161 18.98 3.20 -5.35
C LYS A 161 20.16 2.40 -4.79
N LYS A 162 20.64 2.78 -3.60
CA LYS A 162 21.72 2.07 -2.92
C LYS A 162 21.34 0.62 -2.60
N PHE A 163 20.21 0.41 -1.92
CA PHE A 163 19.76 -0.93 -1.53
C PHE A 163 19.55 -1.83 -2.75
N ARG A 164 18.89 -1.29 -3.78
CA ARG A 164 18.69 -1.99 -5.05
C ARG A 164 20.02 -2.41 -5.68
N THR A 165 20.98 -1.50 -5.83
CA THR A 165 22.30 -1.82 -6.38
C THR A 165 23.02 -2.87 -5.53
N ASP A 166 22.93 -2.78 -4.22
CA ASP A 166 23.57 -3.70 -3.29
C ASP A 166 23.00 -5.13 -3.43
N ILE A 167 21.68 -5.31 -3.52
CA ILE A 167 21.06 -6.63 -3.70
C ILE A 167 21.27 -7.18 -5.12
N GLU A 168 21.17 -6.34 -6.17
CA GLU A 168 21.45 -6.75 -7.55
C GLU A 168 22.89 -7.24 -7.71
N SER A 169 23.87 -6.63 -7.02
CA SER A 169 25.27 -7.08 -7.01
C SER A 169 25.48 -8.48 -6.41
N THR A 170 24.51 -8.97 -5.64
CA THR A 170 24.52 -10.33 -5.08
C THR A 170 23.68 -11.32 -5.89
N GLY A 171 23.17 -10.91 -7.04
CA GLY A 171 22.45 -11.76 -7.99
C GLY A 171 20.93 -11.82 -7.78
N TYR A 172 20.33 -10.84 -7.09
CA TYR A 172 18.89 -10.68 -7.09
C TYR A 172 18.43 -9.95 -8.35
N GLU A 173 17.29 -10.38 -8.87
CA GLU A 173 16.59 -9.74 -9.99
C GLU A 173 15.37 -9.00 -9.47
N VAL A 174 15.28 -7.70 -9.75
CA VAL A 174 14.14 -6.87 -9.36
C VAL A 174 12.94 -7.18 -10.26
N ASN A 175 11.77 -7.37 -9.64
CA ASN A 175 10.53 -7.64 -10.37
C ASN A 175 10.14 -6.40 -11.21
N PRO A 176 9.92 -6.55 -12.53
CA PRO A 176 9.60 -5.41 -13.40
C PRO A 176 8.21 -4.80 -13.13
N TYR A 177 7.34 -5.48 -12.40
CA TYR A 177 5.98 -5.02 -12.06
C TYR A 177 5.87 -4.42 -10.67
N ASP A 178 6.87 -4.65 -9.82
CA ASP A 178 7.04 -3.95 -8.53
C ASP A 178 8.53 -3.82 -8.20
N HIS A 179 9.04 -2.61 -8.35
CA HIS A 179 10.47 -2.30 -8.17
C HIS A 179 10.97 -2.45 -6.72
N CYS A 180 10.11 -2.77 -5.77
CA CYS A 180 10.45 -3.06 -4.38
C CYS A 180 10.22 -4.54 -4.02
N VAL A 181 10.25 -5.41 -5.04
CA VAL A 181 10.27 -6.86 -4.89
C VAL A 181 11.44 -7.40 -5.73
N ALA A 182 12.25 -8.28 -5.15
CA ALA A 182 13.36 -8.92 -5.86
C ALA A 182 13.44 -10.40 -5.51
N ASN A 183 13.91 -11.18 -6.47
CA ASN A 183 13.98 -12.63 -6.38
C ASN A 183 15.36 -13.14 -6.72
N LYS A 184 15.76 -14.25 -6.10
CA LYS A 184 16.95 -15.00 -6.43
C LYS A 184 16.69 -16.49 -6.26
N MET A 185 17.09 -17.30 -7.23
CA MET A 185 17.04 -18.75 -7.10
C MET A 185 18.22 -19.23 -6.27
N ILE A 186 17.95 -19.94 -5.16
CA ILE A 186 18.93 -20.53 -4.26
C ILE A 186 18.48 -21.96 -3.99
N ASN A 187 19.33 -22.95 -4.28
CA ASN A 187 19.01 -24.37 -4.13
C ASN A 187 17.68 -24.76 -4.82
N GLU A 188 17.49 -24.30 -6.06
CA GLU A 188 16.30 -24.53 -6.88
C GLU A 188 14.99 -23.98 -6.27
N LYS A 189 15.07 -23.15 -5.26
CA LYS A 189 13.95 -22.47 -4.61
C LYS A 189 14.15 -20.96 -4.61
N GLN A 190 13.06 -20.24 -4.76
CA GLN A 190 13.11 -18.79 -4.83
C GLN A 190 13.24 -18.17 -3.43
N HIS A 191 14.25 -17.35 -3.24
CA HIS A 191 14.34 -16.39 -2.17
C HIS A 191 13.73 -15.07 -2.63
N THR A 192 12.72 -14.56 -1.91
CA THR A 192 12.01 -13.33 -2.25
C THR A 192 12.30 -12.26 -1.20
N LEU A 193 12.65 -11.07 -1.68
CA LEU A 193 12.76 -9.85 -0.90
C LEU A 193 11.63 -8.90 -1.26
N THR A 194 11.03 -8.27 -0.26
CA THR A 194 10.08 -7.17 -0.41
C THR A 194 10.50 -6.06 0.53
N TRP A 195 10.62 -4.81 0.06
CA TRP A 195 11.08 -3.73 0.94
C TRP A 195 10.28 -2.44 0.80
N HIS A 196 10.24 -1.70 1.87
CA HIS A 196 9.63 -0.38 1.96
C HIS A 196 10.57 0.55 2.71
N VAL A 197 11.44 1.25 1.97
CA VAL A 197 12.55 2.06 2.51
C VAL A 197 13.53 1.17 3.28
N ASP A 198 13.54 1.24 4.61
CA ASP A 198 14.39 0.53 5.56
C ASP A 198 13.78 -0.78 6.09
N ASP A 199 12.47 -0.96 5.96
CA ASP A 199 11.77 -2.18 6.33
C ASP A 199 11.89 -3.24 5.22
N VAL A 200 12.57 -4.34 5.47
CA VAL A 200 12.74 -5.45 4.52
C VAL A 200 12.04 -6.70 5.03
N LYS A 201 11.31 -7.39 4.15
CA LYS A 201 10.78 -8.74 4.39
C LYS A 201 11.47 -9.71 3.45
N ALA A 202 12.03 -10.79 3.99
CA ALA A 202 12.70 -11.85 3.24
C ALA A 202 12.03 -13.21 3.50
N SER A 203 11.98 -14.09 2.50
CA SER A 203 11.35 -15.39 2.65
C SER A 203 11.98 -16.48 1.78
N HIS A 204 12.20 -17.66 2.37
CA HIS A 204 12.69 -18.84 1.68
C HIS A 204 12.19 -20.11 2.39
N VAL A 205 12.15 -21.26 1.69
CA VAL A 205 11.76 -22.53 2.30
C VAL A 205 12.82 -23.07 3.26
N ASP A 206 14.09 -22.75 3.04
CA ASP A 206 15.23 -23.09 3.91
C ASP A 206 15.57 -21.89 4.79
N THR A 207 15.56 -22.11 6.10
CA THR A 207 15.86 -21.07 7.12
C THR A 207 17.30 -20.55 7.02
N GLN A 208 18.24 -21.41 6.60
CA GLN A 208 19.65 -21.04 6.48
C GLN A 208 19.87 -19.92 5.45
N VAL A 209 19.07 -19.91 4.38
CA VAL A 209 19.14 -18.86 3.35
C VAL A 209 18.80 -17.49 3.94
N ASN A 210 17.77 -17.42 4.77
CA ASN A 210 17.42 -16.19 5.50
C ASN A 210 18.51 -15.79 6.50
N ASP A 211 19.14 -16.77 7.19
CA ASP A 211 20.23 -16.50 8.13
C ASP A 211 21.47 -15.94 7.41
N GLU A 212 21.80 -16.44 6.23
CA GLU A 212 22.89 -15.92 5.40
C GLU A 212 22.58 -14.51 4.88
N PHE A 213 21.34 -14.25 4.47
CA PHE A 213 20.90 -12.92 4.07
C PHE A 213 20.97 -11.93 5.24
N HIS A 214 20.54 -12.33 6.44
CA HIS A 214 20.68 -11.52 7.64
C HIS A 214 22.17 -11.18 7.92
N LYS A 215 23.06 -12.18 7.89
CA LYS A 215 24.50 -11.96 8.06
C LYS A 215 25.06 -11.02 6.98
N TRP A 216 24.57 -11.11 5.76
CA TRP A 216 24.95 -10.17 4.70
C TRP A 216 24.48 -8.75 5.00
N CYS A 217 23.20 -8.57 5.41
CA CYS A 217 22.68 -7.28 5.81
C CYS A 217 23.47 -6.69 6.99
N GLU A 218 23.80 -7.49 8.00
CA GLU A 218 24.58 -7.07 9.16
C GLU A 218 25.98 -6.59 8.76
N ARG A 219 26.68 -7.33 7.90
CA ARG A 219 28.01 -6.90 7.39
C ARG A 219 27.93 -5.63 6.54
N LYS A 220 26.85 -5.41 5.82
CA LYS A 220 26.70 -4.29 4.88
C LYS A 220 26.17 -3.03 5.54
N TYR A 221 25.24 -3.17 6.48
CA TYR A 221 24.46 -2.06 7.06
C TYR A 221 24.55 -1.98 8.59
N GLY A 222 24.98 -3.02 9.28
CA GLY A 222 25.15 -3.06 10.73
C GLY A 222 26.60 -2.77 11.14
N ASN A 223 26.79 -2.14 12.28
CA ASN A 223 28.05 -2.08 13.03
C ASN A 223 27.79 -1.50 14.42
N SER A 224 28.81 -1.50 15.30
CA SER A 224 28.74 -0.97 16.67
C SER A 224 28.28 0.48 16.73
N ASP A 225 28.67 1.31 15.76
CA ASP A 225 28.43 2.76 15.76
C ASP A 225 27.06 3.12 15.15
N ILE A 226 26.55 2.25 14.28
CA ILE A 226 25.30 2.44 13.52
C ILE A 226 24.10 1.84 14.25
N GLY A 227 24.34 0.79 14.96
CA GLY A 227 23.38 -0.17 15.45
C GLY A 227 23.36 -1.41 14.57
N HIS A 228 22.87 -2.48 15.13
CA HIS A 228 22.69 -3.77 14.45
C HIS A 228 21.39 -3.79 13.67
N VAL A 229 21.33 -4.62 12.62
CA VAL A 229 20.10 -4.91 11.89
C VAL A 229 19.12 -5.62 12.84
N VAL A 230 17.96 -5.03 13.06
CA VAL A 230 16.94 -5.63 13.92
C VAL A 230 16.16 -6.66 13.11
N VAL A 231 16.09 -7.89 13.61
CA VAL A 231 15.45 -9.00 12.92
C VAL A 231 14.32 -9.58 13.75
N THR A 232 13.19 -9.82 13.10
CA THR A 232 12.08 -10.58 13.66
C THR A 232 11.92 -11.89 12.89
N ARG A 233 11.89 -12.99 13.63
CA ARG A 233 11.71 -14.36 13.13
C ARG A 233 10.43 -14.97 13.70
N GLY A 234 10.00 -16.08 13.14
CA GLY A 234 8.85 -16.85 13.62
C GLY A 234 7.65 -16.76 12.69
N LYS A 235 6.43 -16.90 13.25
CA LYS A 235 5.21 -17.00 12.45
C LYS A 235 4.39 -15.71 12.43
N LYS A 236 4.78 -14.69 13.20
CA LYS A 236 4.05 -13.42 13.27
C LYS A 236 5.01 -12.26 13.06
N HIS A 237 4.65 -11.38 12.14
CA HIS A 237 5.48 -10.24 11.76
C HIS A 237 4.66 -8.97 11.70
N ASP A 238 5.10 -7.94 12.42
CA ASP A 238 4.59 -6.58 12.23
C ASP A 238 5.31 -5.98 11.02
N TYR A 239 4.59 -5.81 9.91
CA TYR A 239 5.14 -5.27 8.69
C TYR A 239 4.19 -4.24 8.08
N LEU A 240 4.64 -3.01 7.94
CA LEU A 240 3.90 -1.87 7.38
C LEU A 240 2.51 -1.66 8.03
N ALA A 241 2.49 -1.74 9.35
CA ALA A 241 1.29 -1.64 10.20
C ALA A 241 0.25 -2.75 9.98
N MET A 242 0.65 -3.89 9.42
CA MET A 242 -0.11 -5.13 9.37
C MET A 242 0.58 -6.16 10.26
N ASN A 243 -0.17 -6.92 11.06
CA ASN A 243 0.37 -8.12 11.67
C ASN A 243 0.09 -9.31 10.75
N LEU A 244 1.14 -9.81 10.10
CA LEU A 244 1.11 -10.95 9.20
C LEU A 244 1.31 -12.22 10.02
N ASP A 245 0.31 -13.10 10.10
CA ASP A 245 0.34 -14.33 10.90
C ASP A 245 0.29 -15.57 10.01
N TYR A 246 1.37 -16.33 10.02
CA TYR A 246 1.60 -17.59 9.31
C TYR A 246 1.46 -18.83 10.22
N SER A 247 0.82 -18.70 11.39
CA SER A 247 0.73 -19.80 12.37
C SER A 247 -0.13 -20.98 11.89
N GLU A 248 -1.11 -20.72 11.04
CA GLU A 248 -1.93 -21.77 10.42
C GLU A 248 -1.32 -22.18 9.07
N LYS A 249 -1.17 -23.49 8.88
CA LYS A 249 -0.61 -24.04 7.63
C LYS A 249 -1.39 -23.58 6.40
N ASN A 250 -0.69 -23.18 5.35
CA ASN A 250 -1.20 -22.69 4.07
C ASN A 250 -2.05 -21.40 4.17
N LYS A 251 -2.08 -20.71 5.31
CA LYS A 251 -2.87 -19.50 5.49
C LYS A 251 -2.03 -18.32 5.90
N LEU A 252 -2.36 -17.18 5.31
CA LEU A 252 -1.93 -15.87 5.78
C LEU A 252 -3.11 -15.18 6.46
N LYS A 253 -2.97 -14.83 7.73
CA LYS A 253 -3.91 -13.94 8.42
C LYS A 253 -3.34 -12.53 8.51
N ILE A 254 -4.16 -11.54 8.16
CA ILE A 254 -3.81 -10.13 8.28
C ILE A 254 -4.60 -9.54 9.44
N ASP A 255 -3.94 -9.44 10.59
CA ASP A 255 -4.55 -8.96 11.82
C ASP A 255 -4.37 -7.43 11.97
N MET A 256 -5.49 -6.73 11.97
CA MET A 256 -5.54 -5.27 12.12
C MET A 256 -6.27 -4.84 13.41
N ARG A 257 -6.45 -5.74 14.38
CA ARG A 257 -7.21 -5.46 15.62
C ARG A 257 -6.65 -4.26 16.38
N TYR A 258 -5.33 -4.21 16.55
CA TYR A 258 -4.69 -3.08 17.23
C TYR A 258 -4.99 -1.73 16.55
N TYR A 259 -4.96 -1.69 15.21
CA TYR A 259 -5.29 -0.49 14.46
C TYR A 259 -6.77 -0.10 14.63
N ILE A 260 -7.67 -1.09 14.64
CA ILE A 260 -9.11 -0.89 14.83
C ILE A 260 -9.38 -0.36 16.24
N ASP A 261 -8.77 -0.95 17.28
CA ASP A 261 -8.94 -0.55 18.68
C ASP A 261 -8.48 0.90 18.88
N ASN A 262 -7.30 1.27 18.40
CA ASN A 262 -6.81 2.65 18.43
C ASN A 262 -7.75 3.62 17.69
N MET A 263 -8.28 3.21 16.53
CA MET A 263 -9.19 4.04 15.76
C MET A 263 -10.53 4.24 16.46
N ILE A 264 -11.03 3.24 17.20
CA ILE A 264 -12.25 3.33 17.99
C ILE A 264 -12.03 4.22 19.22
N GLU A 265 -10.89 4.08 19.90
CA GLU A 265 -10.52 4.87 21.09
C GLU A 265 -10.35 6.36 20.75
N GLU A 266 -9.69 6.66 19.63
CA GLU A 266 -9.50 8.04 19.17
C GLU A 266 -10.79 8.69 18.64
N PHE A 267 -11.86 7.92 18.39
CA PHE A 267 -13.09 8.49 17.84
C PHE A 267 -13.86 9.26 18.94
N PRO A 268 -14.07 10.58 18.78
CA PRO A 268 -14.51 11.43 19.90
C PRO A 268 -16.02 11.35 20.21
N TYR A 269 -16.73 10.36 19.66
CA TYR A 269 -18.15 10.17 19.89
C TYR A 269 -18.46 8.72 20.28
N GLU A 270 -19.49 8.53 21.09
CA GLU A 270 -19.93 7.21 21.48
C GLU A 270 -20.35 6.37 20.25
N LEU A 271 -19.86 5.15 20.17
CA LEU A 271 -20.15 4.19 19.13
C LEU A 271 -20.95 3.02 19.68
N LYS A 272 -22.10 2.76 19.11
CA LYS A 272 -22.86 1.51 19.35
C LYS A 272 -22.29 0.41 18.47
N ALA A 273 -21.81 -0.69 19.09
CA ALA A 273 -21.34 -1.86 18.37
C ALA A 273 -22.49 -2.54 17.62
N GLN A 274 -22.26 -2.95 16.38
CA GLN A 274 -23.21 -3.70 15.55
C GLN A 274 -22.51 -4.67 14.62
N THR A 275 -23.20 -5.75 14.26
CA THR A 275 -22.73 -6.76 13.30
C THR A 275 -23.51 -6.75 11.98
N VAL A 276 -24.53 -5.90 11.86
CA VAL A 276 -25.26 -5.66 10.63
C VAL A 276 -24.36 -4.94 9.62
N ALA A 277 -24.69 -4.94 8.35
CA ALA A 277 -23.89 -4.31 7.30
C ALA A 277 -23.45 -2.87 7.65
N PRO A 278 -22.22 -2.47 7.29
CA PRO A 278 -21.65 -1.13 7.57
C PRO A 278 -22.36 -0.01 6.79
N TRP A 279 -23.35 -0.36 6.00
CA TRP A 279 -24.22 0.52 5.21
C TRP A 279 -25.68 0.04 5.24
N ASN A 280 -26.55 0.79 4.61
CA ASN A 280 -27.90 0.38 4.26
C ASN A 280 -28.07 0.45 2.71
N ASP A 281 -29.23 0.05 2.23
CA ASP A 281 -29.60 0.07 0.79
C ASP A 281 -29.48 1.44 0.12
N LYS A 282 -29.41 2.53 0.91
CA LYS A 282 -29.29 3.92 0.45
C LYS A 282 -27.85 4.44 0.47
N LEU A 283 -26.83 3.57 0.50
CA LEU A 283 -25.42 3.97 0.62
C LEU A 283 -25.04 5.05 -0.40
N PHE A 284 -25.33 4.84 -1.69
CA PHE A 284 -24.95 5.75 -2.77
C PHE A 284 -25.87 6.96 -2.94
N LYS A 285 -26.97 7.03 -2.18
CA LYS A 285 -27.89 8.17 -2.24
C LYS A 285 -27.31 9.36 -1.47
N VAL A 286 -27.32 10.53 -2.12
CA VAL A 286 -26.98 11.81 -1.51
C VAL A 286 -28.26 12.50 -1.09
N ASN A 287 -28.32 13.00 0.14
CA ASN A 287 -29.42 13.84 0.62
C ASN A 287 -28.89 15.26 0.80
N ASP A 288 -29.08 16.11 -0.19
CA ASP A 288 -28.60 17.49 -0.16
C ASP A 288 -29.52 18.44 0.65
N SER A 289 -30.69 17.96 1.12
CA SER A 289 -31.64 18.77 1.92
C SER A 289 -31.22 18.88 3.39
N VAL A 290 -30.27 18.08 3.86
CA VAL A 290 -29.82 18.10 5.26
C VAL A 290 -28.62 19.04 5.45
N LYS A 291 -28.48 19.54 6.69
CA LYS A 291 -27.42 20.47 7.08
C LYS A 291 -26.01 19.89 6.80
N LYS A 292 -25.11 20.73 6.30
CA LYS A 292 -23.68 20.41 6.19
C LYS A 292 -23.06 20.30 7.59
N LEU A 293 -22.00 19.50 7.70
CA LEU A 293 -21.21 19.42 8.93
C LEU A 293 -20.50 20.74 9.19
N ASP A 294 -20.34 21.09 10.47
CA ASP A 294 -19.44 22.15 10.90
C ASP A 294 -17.96 21.75 10.64
N GLU A 295 -17.06 22.72 10.73
CA GLU A 295 -15.63 22.52 10.41
C GLU A 295 -14.98 21.44 11.29
N LYS A 296 -15.31 21.39 12.58
CA LYS A 296 -14.76 20.41 13.52
C LYS A 296 -15.18 18.99 13.12
N ARG A 297 -16.47 18.77 12.90
CA ARG A 297 -17.01 17.47 12.48
C ARG A 297 -16.56 17.09 11.07
N GLN A 298 -16.39 18.08 10.17
CA GLN A 298 -15.84 17.88 8.84
C GLN A 298 -14.39 17.35 8.90
N ALA A 299 -13.54 17.91 9.78
CA ALA A 299 -12.18 17.44 9.99
C ALA A 299 -12.14 16.01 10.56
N ILE A 300 -12.99 15.71 11.55
CA ILE A 300 -13.14 14.37 12.12
C ILE A 300 -13.61 13.39 11.04
N PHE A 301 -14.62 13.75 10.26
CA PHE A 301 -15.14 12.95 9.16
C PHE A 301 -14.01 12.58 8.17
N HIS A 302 -13.25 13.57 7.71
CA HIS A 302 -12.11 13.36 6.82
C HIS A 302 -11.10 12.40 7.42
N THR A 303 -10.67 12.64 8.67
CA THR A 303 -9.67 11.83 9.37
C THR A 303 -10.10 10.36 9.45
N PHE A 304 -11.33 10.08 9.88
CA PHE A 304 -11.78 8.70 10.07
C PHE A 304 -12.16 7.99 8.77
N VAL A 305 -12.51 8.72 7.72
CA VAL A 305 -12.63 8.15 6.38
C VAL A 305 -11.25 7.73 5.86
N MET A 306 -10.21 8.56 6.01
CA MET A 306 -8.85 8.24 5.56
C MET A 306 -8.22 7.10 6.37
N LYS A 307 -8.37 7.09 7.70
CA LYS A 307 -7.97 5.94 8.54
C LYS A 307 -8.66 4.65 8.12
N SER A 308 -9.94 4.72 7.77
CA SER A 308 -10.68 3.56 7.29
C SER A 308 -10.27 3.11 5.89
N MET A 309 -9.83 4.03 5.01
CA MET A 309 -9.26 3.70 3.71
C MET A 309 -7.97 2.89 3.87
N PHE A 310 -7.10 3.30 4.79
CA PHE A 310 -5.88 2.58 5.14
C PHE A 310 -6.19 1.15 5.62
N LEU A 311 -7.14 1.02 6.55
CA LEU A 311 -7.58 -0.27 7.11
C LEU A 311 -8.21 -1.17 6.04
N CYS A 312 -9.07 -0.62 5.19
CA CYS A 312 -9.78 -1.31 4.12
C CYS A 312 -8.80 -2.00 3.16
N LYS A 313 -7.77 -1.28 2.73
CA LYS A 313 -6.78 -1.79 1.75
C LYS A 313 -5.78 -2.79 2.33
N ARG A 314 -5.82 -3.06 3.64
CA ARG A 314 -4.93 -4.00 4.32
C ARG A 314 -5.66 -5.25 4.85
N GLY A 315 -6.59 -5.07 5.75
CA GLY A 315 -7.20 -6.22 6.44
C GLY A 315 -8.72 -6.20 6.55
N ARG A 316 -9.39 -5.16 6.02
CA ARG A 316 -10.87 -5.04 6.12
C ARG A 316 -11.51 -4.65 4.78
N PRO A 317 -11.35 -5.49 3.73
CA PRO A 317 -12.01 -5.25 2.44
C PRO A 317 -13.55 -5.22 2.55
N ASP A 318 -14.13 -5.78 3.60
CA ASP A 318 -15.56 -5.81 3.87
C ASP A 318 -16.20 -4.43 4.16
N ILE A 319 -15.42 -3.37 4.38
CA ILE A 319 -15.95 -2.01 4.50
C ILE A 319 -15.75 -1.17 3.23
N GLU A 320 -15.17 -1.72 2.18
CA GLU A 320 -14.74 -0.95 1.01
C GLU A 320 -15.86 -0.17 0.32
N PRO A 321 -17.08 -0.70 0.07
CA PRO A 321 -18.16 0.08 -0.53
C PRO A 321 -18.52 1.34 0.27
N ALA A 322 -18.59 1.24 1.60
CA ALA A 322 -18.86 2.39 2.46
C ALA A 322 -17.75 3.44 2.35
N ILE A 323 -16.49 3.02 2.36
CA ILE A 323 -15.34 3.91 2.30
C ILE A 323 -15.21 4.55 0.93
N SER A 324 -15.44 3.80 -0.14
CA SER A 324 -15.48 4.34 -1.51
C SER A 324 -16.48 5.50 -1.61
N TYR A 325 -17.71 5.32 -1.13
CA TYR A 325 -18.70 6.39 -1.12
C TYR A 325 -18.28 7.56 -0.21
N LEU A 326 -17.95 7.31 1.05
CA LEU A 326 -17.64 8.34 2.04
C LEU A 326 -16.41 9.19 1.62
N SER A 327 -15.44 8.61 0.93
CA SER A 327 -14.26 9.33 0.41
C SER A 327 -14.65 10.43 -0.59
N THR A 328 -15.70 10.22 -1.38
CA THR A 328 -16.22 11.25 -2.30
C THR A 328 -16.87 12.43 -1.59
N ARG A 329 -17.21 12.27 -0.31
CA ARG A 329 -17.92 13.26 0.50
C ARG A 329 -17.00 14.08 1.42
N THR A 330 -15.73 13.75 1.52
CA THR A 330 -14.78 14.32 2.50
C THR A 330 -14.68 15.85 2.50
N ARG A 331 -14.96 16.53 1.40
CA ARG A 331 -14.93 18.01 1.31
C ARG A 331 -16.30 18.68 1.54
N LYS A 332 -17.40 17.91 1.50
CA LYS A 332 -18.77 18.43 1.51
C LYS A 332 -19.75 17.52 2.26
N ALA A 333 -19.27 16.84 3.29
CA ALA A 333 -20.09 15.94 4.08
C ALA A 333 -21.20 16.69 4.81
N ASN A 334 -22.34 16.01 4.98
CA ASN A 334 -23.51 16.50 5.69
C ASN A 334 -23.97 15.52 6.78
N GLU A 335 -25.04 15.82 7.48
CA GLU A 335 -25.57 14.98 8.57
C GLU A 335 -25.91 13.54 8.11
N SER A 336 -26.37 13.36 6.87
CA SER A 336 -26.63 12.02 6.31
C SER A 336 -25.34 11.22 6.12
N ASP A 337 -24.27 11.87 5.65
CA ASP A 337 -22.96 11.24 5.50
C ASP A 337 -22.35 10.91 6.86
N TRP A 338 -22.57 11.77 7.86
CA TRP A 338 -22.13 11.53 9.24
C TRP A 338 -22.76 10.26 9.84
N LEU A 339 -24.06 10.07 9.65
CA LEU A 339 -24.76 8.86 10.11
C LEU A 339 -24.22 7.59 9.42
N LYS A 340 -23.86 7.69 8.15
CA LYS A 340 -23.20 6.58 7.43
C LYS A 340 -21.82 6.28 8.01
N LEU A 341 -21.03 7.31 8.38
CA LEU A 341 -19.75 7.14 9.06
C LEU A 341 -19.94 6.45 10.42
N LEU A 342 -20.88 6.93 11.25
CA LEU A 342 -21.18 6.33 12.56
C LEU A 342 -21.57 4.86 12.44
N ARG A 343 -22.42 4.53 11.47
CA ARG A 343 -22.84 3.15 11.19
C ARG A 343 -21.65 2.26 10.86
N LYS A 344 -20.76 2.71 9.98
CA LYS A 344 -19.54 1.99 9.60
C LYS A 344 -18.58 1.84 10.80
N MET A 345 -18.42 2.88 11.62
CA MET A 345 -17.60 2.81 12.84
C MET A 345 -18.18 1.83 13.86
N GLY A 346 -19.51 1.84 14.05
CA GLY A 346 -20.21 0.88 14.90
C GLY A 346 -20.05 -0.56 14.41
N PHE A 347 -20.05 -0.78 13.09
CA PHE A 347 -19.78 -2.09 12.50
C PHE A 347 -18.34 -2.56 12.77
N LEU A 348 -17.34 -1.69 12.63
CA LEU A 348 -15.96 -2.03 12.99
C LEU A 348 -15.83 -2.40 14.48
N LYS A 349 -16.51 -1.66 15.36
CA LYS A 349 -16.55 -1.98 16.81
C LYS A 349 -17.16 -3.36 17.07
N GLY A 350 -18.27 -3.69 16.40
CA GLY A 350 -18.97 -4.96 16.58
C GLY A 350 -18.26 -6.17 15.94
N THR A 351 -17.40 -5.91 14.95
CA THR A 351 -16.68 -6.95 14.17
C THR A 351 -15.15 -6.82 14.29
N ARG A 352 -14.66 -6.22 15.38
CA ARG A 352 -13.24 -5.93 15.58
C ARG A 352 -12.34 -7.16 15.58
N ASN A 353 -12.90 -8.32 15.96
CA ASN A 353 -12.18 -9.59 16.05
C ASN A 353 -12.12 -10.36 14.72
N ASP A 354 -12.77 -9.86 13.68
CA ASP A 354 -12.77 -10.51 12.37
C ASP A 354 -11.47 -10.20 11.64
N ILE A 355 -10.73 -11.26 11.33
CA ILE A 355 -9.41 -11.20 10.72
C ILE A 355 -9.50 -11.70 9.29
N LEU A 356 -8.96 -10.94 8.33
CA LEU A 356 -8.84 -11.39 6.95
C LEU A 356 -7.89 -12.59 6.88
N THR A 357 -8.40 -13.72 6.37
CA THR A 357 -7.64 -14.94 6.19
C THR A 357 -7.53 -15.28 4.70
N LEU A 358 -6.32 -15.42 4.20
CA LEU A 358 -6.03 -15.68 2.79
C LEU A 358 -5.43 -17.09 2.63
N GLU A 359 -5.88 -17.81 1.61
CA GLU A 359 -5.40 -19.16 1.31
C GLU A 359 -5.36 -19.37 -0.20
N ALA A 360 -4.20 -19.72 -0.75
CA ALA A 360 -4.10 -20.15 -2.14
C ALA A 360 -4.44 -21.64 -2.24
N ASP A 361 -5.29 -22.00 -3.21
CA ASP A 361 -5.60 -23.38 -3.53
C ASP A 361 -4.59 -24.01 -4.50
N ASP A 362 -4.84 -25.25 -4.93
CA ASP A 362 -3.97 -25.96 -5.87
C ASP A 362 -4.37 -25.81 -7.33
N SER A 363 -5.41 -25.02 -7.63
CA SER A 363 -5.92 -24.83 -8.97
C SER A 363 -4.98 -24.08 -9.90
N GLN A 364 -4.11 -23.25 -9.33
CA GLN A 364 -3.24 -22.31 -10.07
C GLN A 364 -4.02 -21.32 -10.95
N ILE A 365 -5.28 -21.04 -10.56
CA ILE A 365 -6.17 -20.10 -11.26
C ILE A 365 -6.16 -18.76 -10.53
N LEU A 366 -5.95 -17.70 -11.28
CA LEU A 366 -6.18 -16.33 -10.82
C LEU A 366 -7.64 -16.00 -11.04
N SER A 367 -8.42 -15.91 -9.97
CA SER A 367 -9.88 -15.72 -10.05
C SER A 367 -10.26 -14.27 -9.81
N TRP A 368 -10.76 -13.63 -10.85
CA TRP A 368 -11.20 -12.23 -10.86
C TRP A 368 -12.70 -12.15 -11.04
N TYR A 369 -13.41 -11.65 -10.04
CA TYR A 369 -14.85 -11.37 -10.12
C TYR A 369 -15.03 -9.89 -10.41
N ILE A 370 -15.78 -9.57 -11.46
CA ILE A 370 -16.06 -8.18 -11.87
C ILE A 370 -17.56 -8.03 -12.11
N ASP A 371 -18.16 -7.04 -11.46
CA ASP A 371 -19.56 -6.66 -11.62
C ASP A 371 -19.70 -5.15 -11.73
N ALA A 372 -20.73 -4.67 -12.41
CA ALA A 372 -21.01 -3.25 -12.51
C ALA A 372 -22.49 -2.91 -12.31
N ALA A 373 -22.79 -2.24 -11.22
CA ALA A 373 -24.13 -1.71 -10.97
C ALA A 373 -24.41 -0.49 -11.86
N PHE A 374 -25.36 -0.62 -12.77
CA PHE A 374 -25.70 0.40 -13.77
C PHE A 374 -26.43 1.59 -13.13
N ALA A 375 -25.95 2.81 -13.42
CA ALA A 375 -26.59 4.10 -13.11
C ALA A 375 -27.01 4.31 -11.64
N VAL A 376 -26.24 3.79 -10.68
CA VAL A 376 -26.61 3.81 -9.25
C VAL A 376 -26.27 5.11 -8.52
N HIS A 377 -25.50 5.99 -9.14
CA HIS A 377 -25.13 7.29 -8.55
C HIS A 377 -26.09 8.41 -8.99
N PRO A 378 -26.18 9.52 -8.20
CA PRO A 378 -27.05 10.65 -8.54
C PRO A 378 -26.80 11.27 -9.92
N ASP A 379 -25.57 11.20 -10.42
CA ASP A 379 -25.16 11.67 -11.76
C ASP A 379 -25.26 10.56 -12.83
N MET A 380 -26.06 9.53 -12.56
CA MET A 380 -26.31 8.38 -13.44
C MET A 380 -25.06 7.59 -13.84
N LYS A 381 -23.99 7.73 -13.07
CA LYS A 381 -22.78 6.91 -13.26
C LYS A 381 -22.96 5.54 -12.62
N SER A 382 -22.32 4.57 -13.24
CA SER A 382 -22.29 3.19 -12.77
C SER A 382 -21.21 3.00 -11.71
N HIS A 383 -21.24 1.86 -11.03
CA HIS A 383 -20.27 1.51 -9.97
C HIS A 383 -19.70 0.12 -10.23
N THR A 384 -18.38 0.03 -10.32
CA THR A 384 -17.67 -1.24 -10.57
C THR A 384 -17.19 -1.85 -9.26
N GLY A 385 -17.50 -3.12 -9.08
CA GLY A 385 -16.96 -4.00 -8.06
C GLY A 385 -15.91 -4.95 -8.64
N LEU A 386 -14.83 -5.18 -7.90
CA LEU A 386 -13.80 -6.16 -8.22
C LEU A 386 -13.45 -6.94 -6.96
N VAL A 387 -13.25 -8.25 -7.11
CA VAL A 387 -12.62 -9.11 -6.10
C VAL A 387 -11.64 -10.04 -6.80
N PHE A 388 -10.42 -10.14 -6.26
CA PHE A 388 -9.38 -11.06 -6.72
C PHE A 388 -9.00 -12.04 -5.61
N THR A 389 -8.90 -13.32 -5.95
CA THR A 389 -8.46 -14.39 -5.04
C THR A 389 -7.61 -15.43 -5.75
N LEU A 390 -6.74 -16.08 -4.99
CA LEU A 390 -5.98 -17.31 -5.38
C LEU A 390 -6.59 -18.59 -4.79
N GLY A 391 -7.79 -18.51 -4.22
CA GLY A 391 -8.50 -19.60 -3.57
C GLY A 391 -9.53 -19.06 -2.59
N LYS A 392 -9.14 -18.72 -1.34
CA LYS A 392 -10.05 -18.19 -0.33
C LYS A 392 -9.60 -16.84 0.20
N GLY A 393 -10.58 -15.97 0.45
CA GLY A 393 -10.36 -14.60 0.88
C GLY A 393 -9.93 -13.66 -0.26
N ALA A 394 -10.28 -12.39 -0.15
CA ALA A 394 -9.97 -11.38 -1.15
C ALA A 394 -8.55 -10.85 -0.94
N ILE A 395 -7.64 -11.15 -1.86
CA ILE A 395 -6.27 -10.60 -1.89
C ILE A 395 -6.32 -9.12 -2.23
N THR A 396 -7.13 -8.76 -3.20
CA THR A 396 -7.42 -7.35 -3.50
C THR A 396 -8.88 -7.19 -3.88
N SER A 397 -9.41 -6.01 -3.57
CA SER A 397 -10.77 -5.63 -3.93
C SER A 397 -10.81 -4.19 -4.39
N ALA A 398 -11.88 -3.85 -5.12
CA ALA A 398 -12.15 -2.48 -5.51
C ALA A 398 -13.66 -2.23 -5.59
N SER A 399 -14.06 -1.08 -5.08
CA SER A 399 -15.42 -0.55 -5.18
C SER A 399 -15.27 0.87 -5.73
N THR A 400 -15.55 1.07 -7.02
CA THR A 400 -15.19 2.31 -7.73
C THR A 400 -16.32 2.84 -8.59
N LYS A 401 -16.62 4.13 -8.42
CA LYS A 401 -17.54 4.85 -9.31
C LYS A 401 -16.89 4.99 -10.68
N GLN A 402 -17.59 4.63 -11.75
CA GLN A 402 -17.10 4.78 -13.12
C GLN A 402 -16.93 6.26 -13.50
N LYS A 403 -15.94 6.54 -14.33
CA LYS A 403 -15.65 7.91 -14.78
C LYS A 403 -16.65 8.40 -15.81
N ASN A 404 -17.09 7.52 -16.70
CA ASN A 404 -18.00 7.81 -17.80
C ASN A 404 -19.41 7.28 -17.51
N ASN A 405 -20.42 7.88 -18.12
CA ASN A 405 -21.77 7.34 -18.10
C ASN A 405 -21.89 6.22 -19.13
N SER A 406 -22.54 5.13 -18.76
CA SER A 406 -22.88 4.01 -19.63
C SER A 406 -24.32 4.15 -20.12
N ARG A 407 -24.64 3.64 -21.31
CA ARG A 407 -25.99 3.69 -21.90
C ARG A 407 -26.83 2.45 -21.59
N SER A 408 -26.17 1.39 -21.08
CA SER A 408 -26.81 0.12 -20.73
C SER A 408 -26.02 -0.61 -19.64
N SER A 409 -26.62 -1.62 -19.02
CA SER A 409 -25.92 -2.50 -18.08
C SER A 409 -24.76 -3.24 -18.77
N THR A 410 -24.97 -3.74 -19.99
CA THR A 410 -23.89 -4.40 -20.78
C THR A 410 -22.68 -3.48 -21.00
N GLU A 411 -22.93 -2.20 -21.31
CA GLU A 411 -21.85 -1.21 -21.44
C GLU A 411 -21.15 -0.93 -20.10
N SER A 412 -21.93 -0.88 -19.02
CA SER A 412 -21.39 -0.72 -17.67
C SER A 412 -20.45 -1.85 -17.29
N GLU A 413 -20.83 -3.09 -17.56
CA GLU A 413 -20.02 -4.28 -17.33
C GLU A 413 -18.74 -4.27 -18.17
N LEU A 414 -18.85 -3.91 -19.44
CA LEU A 414 -17.70 -3.79 -20.34
C LEU A 414 -16.71 -2.72 -19.82
N ASN A 415 -17.23 -1.55 -19.43
CA ASN A 415 -16.42 -0.48 -18.85
C ASN A 415 -15.75 -0.93 -17.53
N GLY A 416 -16.46 -1.72 -16.72
CA GLY A 416 -15.90 -2.30 -15.49
C GLY A 416 -14.71 -3.20 -15.76
N THR A 417 -14.80 -4.07 -16.75
CA THR A 417 -13.71 -4.96 -17.16
C THR A 417 -12.54 -4.16 -17.76
N ASP A 418 -12.81 -3.23 -18.67
CA ASP A 418 -11.81 -2.38 -19.31
C ASP A 418 -10.99 -1.56 -18.30
N ASP A 419 -11.66 -0.96 -17.32
CA ASP A 419 -11.01 -0.21 -16.24
C ASP A 419 -10.06 -1.06 -15.38
N LYS A 420 -10.24 -2.38 -15.34
CA LYS A 420 -9.48 -3.30 -14.49
C LYS A 420 -8.49 -4.18 -15.26
N ILE A 421 -8.62 -4.31 -16.57
CA ILE A 421 -7.86 -5.29 -17.36
C ILE A 421 -6.34 -5.08 -17.25
N SER A 422 -5.86 -3.84 -17.26
CA SER A 422 -4.43 -3.53 -17.11
C SER A 422 -3.87 -4.03 -15.77
N LYS A 423 -4.66 -3.90 -14.70
CA LYS A 423 -4.31 -4.42 -13.37
C LYS A 423 -4.27 -5.95 -13.38
N ILE A 424 -5.24 -6.60 -14.00
CA ILE A 424 -5.33 -8.07 -14.11
C ILE A 424 -4.09 -8.63 -14.79
N ILE A 425 -3.67 -8.03 -15.89
CA ILE A 425 -2.45 -8.44 -16.62
C ILE A 425 -1.19 -8.18 -15.78
N SER A 426 -1.08 -7.01 -15.17
CA SER A 426 0.07 -6.66 -14.32
C SER A 426 0.25 -7.63 -13.16
N VAL A 427 -0.84 -7.99 -12.46
CA VAL A 427 -0.81 -8.95 -11.35
C VAL A 427 -0.46 -10.36 -11.84
N LYS A 428 -1.00 -10.81 -12.98
CA LYS A 428 -0.58 -12.10 -13.58
C LYS A 428 0.93 -12.13 -13.79
N LYS A 429 1.47 -11.12 -14.48
CA LYS A 429 2.90 -11.03 -14.76
C LYS A 429 3.75 -10.93 -13.50
N PHE A 430 3.28 -10.19 -12.49
CA PHE A 430 3.93 -10.13 -11.18
C PHE A 430 4.00 -11.52 -10.53
N ILE A 431 2.91 -12.27 -10.53
CA ILE A 431 2.81 -13.61 -9.92
C ILE A 431 3.68 -14.62 -10.66
N GLU A 432 3.71 -14.58 -12.00
CA GLU A 432 4.59 -15.41 -12.81
C GLU A 432 6.08 -15.16 -12.46
N HIS A 433 6.46 -13.91 -12.20
CA HIS A 433 7.79 -13.54 -11.74
C HIS A 433 8.10 -13.97 -10.30
N GLN A 434 7.07 -14.40 -9.54
CA GLN A 434 7.25 -14.97 -8.20
C GLN A 434 7.42 -16.51 -8.24
N ASP A 435 7.77 -17.08 -9.40
CA ASP A 435 7.88 -18.53 -9.62
C ASP A 435 6.61 -19.30 -9.19
N PHE A 436 5.47 -18.61 -9.25
CA PHE A 436 4.17 -19.21 -8.98
C PHE A 436 3.49 -19.53 -10.30
N LYS A 437 3.27 -20.80 -10.57
CA LYS A 437 2.66 -21.25 -11.83
C LYS A 437 1.23 -20.73 -11.96
N VAL A 438 0.93 -20.07 -13.06
CA VAL A 438 -0.41 -19.61 -13.44
C VAL A 438 -0.92 -20.48 -14.58
N LYS A 439 -1.89 -21.34 -14.30
CA LYS A 439 -2.55 -22.18 -15.31
C LYS A 439 -3.57 -21.36 -16.09
N LEU A 440 -4.30 -20.48 -15.41
CA LEU A 440 -5.37 -19.70 -16.02
C LEU A 440 -5.53 -18.37 -15.29
N ASN A 441 -5.73 -17.29 -16.05
CA ASN A 441 -6.08 -15.96 -15.56
C ASN A 441 -7.55 -15.70 -15.94
N LEU A 442 -8.47 -15.89 -14.99
CA LEU A 442 -9.89 -16.06 -15.25
C LEU A 442 -10.70 -14.89 -14.72
N ILE A 443 -11.48 -14.28 -15.60
CA ILE A 443 -12.46 -13.24 -15.27
C ILE A 443 -13.85 -13.88 -15.22
N TYR A 444 -14.51 -13.78 -14.07
CA TYR A 444 -15.90 -14.17 -13.90
C TYR A 444 -16.83 -13.01 -14.20
N GLN A 445 -17.86 -13.30 -15.00
CA GLN A 445 -18.85 -12.34 -15.47
C GLN A 445 -20.24 -12.98 -15.41
N ASP A 446 -21.25 -12.25 -14.89
CA ASP A 446 -22.64 -12.74 -14.84
C ASP A 446 -23.51 -12.25 -16.01
N ASN A 447 -23.02 -11.28 -16.77
CA ASN A 447 -23.71 -10.74 -17.95
C ASN A 447 -23.28 -11.50 -19.23
N THR A 448 -24.14 -12.43 -19.69
CA THR A 448 -23.87 -13.23 -20.89
C THR A 448 -23.73 -12.39 -22.17
N SER A 449 -24.40 -11.23 -22.26
CA SER A 449 -24.26 -10.32 -23.41
C SER A 449 -22.86 -9.70 -23.44
N THR A 450 -22.37 -9.26 -22.29
CA THR A 450 -20.98 -8.74 -22.14
C THR A 450 -19.97 -9.81 -22.49
N MET A 451 -20.13 -11.05 -22.02
CA MET A 451 -19.24 -12.17 -22.36
C MET A 451 -19.18 -12.43 -23.87
N LYS A 452 -20.33 -12.44 -24.56
CA LYS A 452 -20.37 -12.62 -26.02
C LYS A 452 -19.63 -11.51 -26.74
N LEU A 453 -19.76 -10.27 -26.29
CA LEU A 453 -19.01 -9.14 -26.84
C LEU A 453 -17.51 -9.27 -26.61
N GLN A 454 -17.07 -9.65 -25.40
CA GLN A 454 -15.66 -9.83 -25.05
C GLN A 454 -15.02 -10.97 -25.83
N LYS A 455 -15.72 -12.10 -26.04
CA LYS A 455 -15.19 -13.27 -26.76
C LYS A 455 -15.18 -13.10 -28.28
N ASN A 456 -16.27 -12.56 -28.83
CA ASN A 456 -16.46 -12.48 -30.28
C ASN A 456 -16.00 -11.15 -30.89
N GLY A 457 -15.76 -10.14 -30.07
CA GLY A 457 -15.29 -8.83 -30.51
C GLY A 457 -16.19 -8.22 -31.59
N LYS A 458 -15.59 -7.81 -32.72
CA LYS A 458 -16.29 -7.15 -33.83
C LYS A 458 -17.42 -7.99 -34.43
N LEU A 459 -17.33 -9.31 -34.42
CA LEU A 459 -18.37 -10.20 -34.98
C LEU A 459 -19.70 -10.08 -34.23
N SER A 460 -19.66 -9.68 -32.96
CA SER A 460 -20.85 -9.44 -32.12
C SER A 460 -21.25 -7.96 -32.07
N SER A 461 -20.47 -7.04 -32.67
CA SER A 461 -20.75 -5.61 -32.61
C SER A 461 -21.74 -5.21 -33.71
N GLY A 462 -22.96 -4.80 -33.32
CA GLY A 462 -23.95 -4.19 -34.21
C GLY A 462 -23.72 -2.68 -34.38
N LYS A 463 -24.55 -2.03 -35.21
CA LYS A 463 -24.50 -0.56 -35.44
C LYS A 463 -24.56 0.25 -34.12
N ARG A 464 -25.15 -0.31 -33.06
CA ARG A 464 -25.32 0.35 -31.74
C ARG A 464 -24.10 0.24 -30.82
N THR A 465 -23.13 -0.62 -31.14
CA THR A 465 -21.98 -0.93 -30.27
C THR A 465 -20.63 -0.41 -30.80
N ARG A 466 -20.62 0.25 -31.96
CA ARG A 466 -19.39 0.76 -32.61
C ARG A 466 -18.52 1.68 -31.74
N HIS A 467 -19.12 2.41 -30.81
CA HIS A 467 -18.39 3.30 -29.90
C HIS A 467 -17.62 2.56 -28.81
N PHE A 468 -17.76 1.24 -28.68
CA PHE A 468 -17.00 0.38 -27.78
C PHE A 468 -15.82 -0.32 -28.45
N ASP A 469 -15.65 -0.16 -29.76
CA ASP A 469 -14.78 -1.00 -30.56
C ASP A 469 -13.38 -1.14 -29.98
N ILE A 470 -12.71 -0.06 -29.54
CA ILE A 470 -11.35 -0.11 -28.99
C ILE A 470 -11.29 -0.99 -27.73
N LYS A 471 -12.23 -0.83 -26.79
CA LYS A 471 -12.28 -1.59 -25.54
C LYS A 471 -12.54 -3.07 -25.78
N LEU A 472 -13.47 -3.36 -26.69
CA LEU A 472 -13.79 -4.72 -27.11
C LEU A 472 -12.60 -5.41 -27.76
N PHE A 473 -11.92 -4.75 -28.70
CA PHE A 473 -10.77 -5.31 -29.40
C PHE A 473 -9.63 -5.65 -28.46
N TYR A 474 -9.34 -4.79 -27.49
CA TYR A 474 -8.26 -5.03 -26.55
C TYR A 474 -8.52 -6.26 -25.68
N ILE A 475 -9.74 -6.40 -25.13
CA ILE A 475 -10.11 -7.56 -24.31
C ILE A 475 -10.13 -8.84 -25.16
N THR A 476 -10.74 -8.79 -26.36
CA THR A 476 -10.78 -9.93 -27.29
C THR A 476 -9.37 -10.38 -27.70
N ASP A 477 -8.46 -9.44 -27.97
CA ASP A 477 -7.08 -9.73 -28.30
C ASP A 477 -6.35 -10.43 -27.14
N LEU A 478 -6.54 -9.99 -25.91
CA LEU A 478 -6.00 -10.66 -24.73
C LEU A 478 -6.54 -12.07 -24.53
N ILE A 479 -7.82 -12.30 -24.82
CA ILE A 479 -8.44 -13.63 -24.80
C ILE A 479 -7.81 -14.52 -25.88
N ASN A 480 -7.67 -14.03 -27.11
CA ASN A 480 -7.08 -14.76 -28.24
C ASN A 480 -5.62 -15.11 -28.00
N ARG A 481 -4.88 -14.29 -27.26
CA ARG A 481 -3.48 -14.57 -26.86
C ARG A 481 -3.38 -15.50 -25.64
N GLY A 482 -4.49 -15.89 -25.01
CA GLY A 482 -4.48 -16.69 -23.78
C GLY A 482 -3.98 -15.95 -22.55
N GLU A 483 -3.96 -14.62 -22.58
CA GLU A 483 -3.57 -13.81 -21.40
C GLU A 483 -4.66 -13.78 -20.34
N VAL A 484 -5.93 -13.85 -20.75
CA VAL A 484 -7.10 -13.98 -19.90
C VAL A 484 -8.13 -14.93 -20.54
N ASP A 485 -8.98 -15.51 -19.70
CA ASP A 485 -10.23 -16.16 -20.13
C ASP A 485 -11.43 -15.51 -19.43
N VAL A 486 -12.62 -15.59 -20.01
CA VAL A 486 -13.85 -15.06 -19.43
C VAL A 486 -14.86 -16.17 -19.30
N ARG A 487 -15.36 -16.41 -18.08
CA ARG A 487 -16.36 -17.46 -17.79
C ARG A 487 -17.59 -16.88 -17.11
N TYR A 488 -18.69 -17.59 -17.34
CA TYR A 488 -19.95 -17.24 -16.68
C TYR A 488 -19.89 -17.57 -15.19
N CYS A 489 -20.40 -16.66 -14.39
CA CYS A 489 -20.64 -16.85 -12.96
C CYS A 489 -22.10 -16.52 -12.66
N PRO A 490 -22.87 -17.40 -12.03
CA PRO A 490 -24.23 -17.08 -11.62
C PRO A 490 -24.24 -15.86 -10.67
N THR A 491 -25.26 -15.00 -10.79
CA THR A 491 -25.38 -13.79 -9.97
C THR A 491 -25.37 -14.08 -8.45
N ASP A 492 -25.84 -15.25 -8.05
CA ASP A 492 -25.82 -15.64 -6.63
C ASP A 492 -24.43 -16.08 -6.14
N GLU A 493 -23.47 -16.27 -7.04
CA GLU A 493 -22.08 -16.60 -6.77
C GLU A 493 -21.13 -15.45 -7.11
N MET A 494 -21.64 -14.38 -7.72
CA MET A 494 -20.86 -13.19 -8.13
C MET A 494 -20.49 -12.35 -6.90
N ILE A 495 -19.38 -12.72 -6.25
CA ILE A 495 -18.92 -12.02 -5.03
C ILE A 495 -18.57 -10.55 -5.26
N ALA A 496 -18.32 -10.12 -6.51
CA ALA A 496 -18.11 -8.72 -6.85
C ALA A 496 -19.38 -7.85 -6.68
N ASP A 497 -20.58 -8.45 -6.63
CA ASP A 497 -21.83 -7.77 -6.22
C ASP A 497 -21.67 -7.06 -4.87
N TYR A 498 -20.90 -7.64 -3.96
CA TYR A 498 -20.60 -7.01 -2.67
C TYR A 498 -19.90 -5.66 -2.81
N MET A 499 -19.06 -5.51 -3.83
CA MET A 499 -18.28 -4.30 -4.07
C MET A 499 -19.01 -3.27 -4.94
N SER A 500 -19.98 -3.71 -5.76
CA SER A 500 -20.72 -2.85 -6.70
C SER A 500 -22.05 -2.37 -6.16
N LYS A 501 -22.67 -3.13 -5.22
CA LYS A 501 -24.04 -2.92 -4.73
C LYS A 501 -24.06 -2.83 -3.19
N PRO A 502 -24.90 -1.97 -2.59
CA PRO A 502 -25.03 -1.91 -1.13
C PRO A 502 -25.86 -3.09 -0.60
N LEU A 503 -25.31 -4.30 -0.65
CA LEU A 503 -25.97 -5.52 -0.20
C LEU A 503 -26.32 -5.46 1.29
N VAL A 504 -27.41 -6.11 1.67
CA VAL A 504 -27.86 -6.27 3.05
C VAL A 504 -28.40 -7.69 3.29
N GLY A 505 -28.64 -8.05 4.54
CA GLY A 505 -29.25 -9.33 4.90
C GLY A 505 -28.34 -10.55 4.64
N THR A 506 -28.92 -11.65 4.13
CA THR A 506 -28.24 -12.94 3.99
C THR A 506 -27.12 -12.89 2.94
N LYS A 507 -27.37 -12.29 1.76
CA LYS A 507 -26.36 -12.18 0.67
C LYS A 507 -25.14 -11.38 1.13
N PHE A 508 -25.35 -10.28 1.90
CA PHE A 508 -24.26 -9.54 2.53
C PHE A 508 -23.39 -10.44 3.40
N ARG A 509 -23.99 -11.24 4.31
CA ARG A 509 -23.24 -12.10 5.22
C ARG A 509 -22.46 -13.17 4.48
N ILE A 510 -23.08 -13.86 3.53
CA ILE A 510 -22.42 -14.91 2.75
C ILE A 510 -21.21 -14.35 2.00
N PHE A 511 -21.38 -13.26 1.27
CA PHE A 511 -20.30 -12.69 0.47
C PHE A 511 -19.20 -12.07 1.35
N ARG A 512 -19.57 -11.47 2.49
CA ARG A 512 -18.60 -11.01 3.47
C ARG A 512 -17.74 -12.15 3.99
N ASP A 513 -18.36 -13.28 4.34
CA ASP A 513 -17.66 -14.46 4.85
C ASP A 513 -16.70 -15.04 3.79
N LEU A 514 -17.07 -15.03 2.52
CA LEU A 514 -16.19 -15.43 1.41
C LEU A 514 -15.03 -14.45 1.22
N ILE A 515 -15.29 -13.14 1.22
CA ILE A 515 -14.29 -12.07 1.03
C ILE A 515 -13.27 -12.06 2.16
N MET A 516 -13.71 -12.20 3.40
CA MET A 516 -12.87 -12.20 4.59
C MET A 516 -12.31 -13.61 4.92
N ASN A 517 -12.86 -14.67 4.32
CA ASN A 517 -12.63 -16.07 4.66
C ASN A 517 -12.80 -16.33 6.17
N LEU A 518 -13.97 -15.96 6.69
CA LEU A 518 -14.30 -16.17 8.09
C LEU A 518 -14.70 -17.62 8.29
N SER A 519 -13.97 -18.35 9.14
CA SER A 519 -14.28 -19.73 9.48
C SER A 519 -15.53 -19.79 10.37
N GLY A 520 -16.61 -20.25 9.84
CA GLY A 520 -17.75 -20.65 10.63
C GLY A 520 -19.12 -20.43 10.00
N LYS A 521 -19.77 -21.48 9.62
CA LYS A 521 -21.21 -21.66 9.40
C LYS A 521 -21.81 -21.54 8.01
N HIS A 522 -21.11 -21.17 6.97
CA HIS A 522 -21.75 -21.17 5.65
C HIS A 522 -21.01 -22.08 4.67
N HIS A 523 -21.74 -23.13 4.28
CA HIS A 523 -21.33 -24.18 3.35
C HIS A 523 -20.89 -23.65 1.99
N ARG A 524 -19.99 -24.42 1.38
CA ARG A 524 -19.55 -24.39 0.00
C ARG A 524 -20.72 -24.09 -0.93
N ILE A 525 -20.68 -22.98 -1.62
CA ILE A 525 -21.36 -22.82 -2.89
C ILE A 525 -20.60 -23.72 -3.86
N GLY A 526 -21.33 -24.66 -4.48
CA GLY A 526 -20.76 -25.80 -5.16
C GLY A 526 -19.64 -25.46 -6.13
N GLN A 527 -18.47 -26.02 -5.86
CA GLN A 527 -17.58 -26.43 -6.93
C GLN A 527 -18.24 -27.63 -7.61
N GLN A 528 -19.09 -27.38 -8.60
CA GLN A 528 -19.40 -28.41 -9.57
C GLN A 528 -18.14 -28.60 -10.42
N GLU A 529 -17.56 -29.76 -10.29
CA GLU A 529 -16.57 -30.34 -11.19
C GLU A 529 -17.06 -30.14 -12.63
N CYS A 530 -16.41 -29.25 -13.37
CA CYS A 530 -16.51 -29.26 -14.83
C CYS A 530 -15.48 -30.25 -15.36
N ASP A 531 -15.72 -31.53 -15.15
CA ASP A 531 -15.19 -32.60 -15.99
C ASP A 531 -16.24 -32.88 -17.06
N GLY A 532 -15.87 -32.70 -18.30
CA GLY A 532 -16.62 -33.20 -19.46
C GLY A 532 -16.91 -32.20 -20.56
N GLU A 533 -16.13 -32.36 -21.60
CA GLU A 533 -16.24 -31.99 -23.02
C GLU A 533 -15.58 -30.69 -23.47
#